data_b58a2e07ba62e9f9ca6dcc18c33a7fa4
#
_entry.id   b58a2e07ba62e9f9ca6dcc18c33a7fa4
#
_cell.length_a   1.000
_cell.length_b   1.000
_cell.length_c   1.000
_cell.angle_alpha   90.00
_cell.angle_beta   90.00
_cell.angle_gamma   90.00
#
_symmetry.space_group_name_H-M   'P 1'
#
loop_
_entity.id
_entity.type
_entity.pdbx_description
1 polymer ?
#
loop_
_entity_poly.entity_id
_entity_poly.type
_entity_poly.pdbx_seq_one_letter_code
_entity_poly.pdbx_strand_id
1 'polypeptide(L)'
;MTIKIGKYDNFSLILLRMIRIIFILACISFFLVSCKKHGCTDSQAENFNSNANEDDGSCSYSNQSTLEIDIIPKYGDEILYLDSVYTTAEGYLVKFTDFKFYITKLGNGSNVFSEAALFDFNTPQNSSINTTGDVLNFTSLSGIIGVDSLNNHNDPSAFDNDSPLNISNAGLMHWGWNPGYIFVNIIGKVDTLAIGNTFDHNFIFHIGTDQFKRNFEFTDLIWSPSEQGHELQFEIDLKTFLNNNGSAIDLKNEFFTHSGSSDLELTEKLANNFMNALKP
;
A
#
# COMPACT_ATOMS: atom_id res chain seq x y z
N MET A 1 104.70 -19.74 22.63
CA MET A 1 103.73 -20.44 21.81
C MET A 1 102.67 -19.44 21.32
N THR A 2 102.86 -18.96 20.09
CA THR A 2 102.08 -17.83 19.56
C THR A 2 101.00 -18.39 18.65
N ILE A 3 99.73 -18.21 19.06
CA ILE A 3 98.62 -18.64 18.26
C ILE A 3 98.35 -17.59 17.18
N LYS A 4 98.51 -17.94 15.91
CA LYS A 4 98.06 -17.18 14.76
C LYS A 4 96.57 -17.24 14.62
N ILE A 5 95.90 -16.11 14.80
CA ILE A 5 94.45 -15.98 14.48
C ILE A 5 94.39 -15.77 12.97
N GLY A 6 93.80 -16.70 12.25
CA GLY A 6 93.60 -16.63 10.79
C GLY A 6 92.72 -15.48 10.43
N LYS A 7 93.12 -14.66 9.45
CA LYS A 7 92.34 -13.64 8.76
C LYS A 7 91.19 -14.37 8.01
N TYR A 8 89.98 -14.16 8.43
CA TYR A 8 88.82 -14.53 7.59
C TYR A 8 88.83 -13.65 6.37
N ASP A 9 88.85 -14.25 5.21
CA ASP A 9 88.85 -13.58 3.92
C ASP A 9 87.62 -12.72 3.79
N ASN A 10 87.77 -11.43 3.39
CA ASN A 10 86.72 -10.47 3.12
C ASN A 10 85.62 -11.01 2.18
N PHE A 11 85.93 -12.01 1.39
CA PHE A 11 85.06 -12.69 0.46
C PHE A 11 83.97 -13.51 1.19
N SER A 12 84.33 -14.20 2.23
CA SER A 12 83.42 -15.00 3.03
C SER A 12 82.39 -14.14 3.78
N LEU A 13 82.81 -12.96 4.27
CA LEU A 13 81.93 -11.99 4.95
C LEU A 13 80.94 -11.32 3.99
N ILE A 14 81.38 -11.04 2.78
CA ILE A 14 80.53 -10.48 1.72
C ILE A 14 79.50 -11.52 1.27
N LEU A 15 79.88 -12.77 1.08
CA LEU A 15 78.98 -13.84 0.72
C LEU A 15 77.91 -14.10 1.78
N LEU A 16 78.29 -14.09 3.05
CA LEU A 16 77.32 -14.21 4.18
C LEU A 16 76.34 -13.03 4.26
N ARG A 17 76.79 -11.84 3.96
CA ARG A 17 75.92 -10.65 3.88
C ARG A 17 74.95 -10.74 2.71
N MET A 18 75.40 -11.16 1.53
CA MET A 18 74.54 -11.37 0.36
C MET A 18 73.48 -12.45 0.60
N ILE A 19 73.83 -13.57 1.20
CA ILE A 19 72.93 -14.64 1.56
C ILE A 19 71.85 -14.15 2.54
N ARG A 20 72.26 -13.35 3.56
CA ARG A 20 71.29 -12.75 4.51
C ARG A 20 70.31 -11.78 3.83
N ILE A 21 70.81 -10.94 2.91
CA ILE A 21 69.97 -10.00 2.17
C ILE A 21 69.00 -10.76 1.25
N ILE A 22 69.45 -11.79 0.53
CA ILE A 22 68.58 -12.62 -0.29
C ILE A 22 67.53 -13.36 0.56
N PHE A 23 67.88 -13.83 1.76
CA PHE A 23 66.93 -14.49 2.67
C PHE A 23 65.91 -13.49 3.21
N ILE A 24 66.31 -12.26 3.53
CA ILE A 24 65.39 -11.22 3.97
C ILE A 24 64.41 -10.80 2.83
N LEU A 25 64.93 -10.65 1.61
CA LEU A 25 64.11 -10.35 0.42
C LEU A 25 63.14 -11.50 0.08
N ALA A 26 63.58 -12.75 0.22
CA ALA A 26 62.68 -13.92 0.05
C ALA A 26 61.60 -14.01 1.12
N CYS A 27 61.92 -13.64 2.38
CA CYS A 27 60.91 -13.60 3.45
C CYS A 27 59.91 -12.45 3.24
N ILE A 28 60.32 -11.30 2.75
CA ILE A 28 59.43 -10.14 2.47
C ILE A 28 58.45 -10.49 1.32
N SER A 29 58.90 -11.22 0.30
CA SER A 29 58.03 -11.62 -0.83
C SER A 29 56.96 -12.63 -0.42
N PHE A 30 57.15 -13.37 0.65
CA PHE A 30 56.13 -14.33 1.18
C PHE A 30 55.00 -13.67 1.94
N PHE A 31 55.16 -12.43 2.43
CA PHE A 31 54.13 -11.69 3.16
C PHE A 31 53.17 -10.92 2.26
N LEU A 32 53.35 -10.90 0.94
CA LEU A 32 52.51 -10.15 0.00
C LEU A 32 51.39 -11.02 -0.63
N VAL A 33 51.17 -12.25 -0.16
CA VAL A 33 50.01 -13.01 -0.57
C VAL A 33 48.80 -12.45 0.18
N SER A 34 48.24 -11.37 -0.35
CA SER A 34 46.93 -10.90 0.10
C SER A 34 45.91 -12.01 -0.13
N CYS A 35 45.34 -12.51 0.93
CA CYS A 35 44.25 -13.48 0.84
C CYS A 35 43.05 -12.77 0.19
N LYS A 36 42.74 -13.14 -1.04
CA LYS A 36 41.54 -12.67 -1.73
C LYS A 36 40.33 -13.16 -0.98
N LYS A 37 39.50 -12.26 -0.53
CA LYS A 37 38.19 -12.54 0.07
C LYS A 37 37.15 -12.17 -0.95
N HIS A 38 36.49 -13.18 -1.51
CA HIS A 38 35.41 -13.01 -2.46
C HIS A 38 34.10 -12.69 -1.72
N GLY A 39 33.25 -11.91 -2.38
CA GLY A 39 31.92 -11.51 -1.90
C GLY A 39 31.47 -10.22 -2.54
N CYS A 40 30.24 -9.83 -2.31
CA CYS A 40 29.74 -8.56 -2.82
C CYS A 40 30.47 -7.36 -2.21
N THR A 41 31.04 -6.49 -3.05
CA THR A 41 31.78 -5.28 -2.62
C THR A 41 30.98 -3.99 -2.80
N ASP A 42 29.74 -4.06 -3.32
CA ASP A 42 28.87 -2.90 -3.45
C ASP A 42 28.14 -2.62 -2.14
N SER A 43 28.37 -1.44 -1.56
CA SER A 43 27.76 -1.02 -0.29
C SER A 43 26.24 -0.81 -0.38
N GLN A 44 25.66 -0.76 -1.58
CA GLN A 44 24.22 -0.65 -1.81
C GLN A 44 23.54 -2.01 -1.92
N ALA A 45 24.29 -3.10 -2.02
CA ALA A 45 23.72 -4.44 -2.07
C ALA A 45 23.33 -4.95 -0.67
N GLU A 46 22.24 -5.72 -0.59
CA GLU A 46 21.76 -6.33 0.66
C GLU A 46 22.78 -7.29 1.30
N ASN A 47 23.54 -7.97 0.47
CA ASN A 47 24.56 -8.92 0.89
C ASN A 47 25.97 -8.33 0.83
N PHE A 48 26.12 -6.99 0.98
CA PHE A 48 27.42 -6.33 1.08
C PHE A 48 28.30 -6.97 2.14
N ASN A 49 29.51 -7.33 1.75
CA ASN A 49 30.51 -7.91 2.64
C ASN A 49 31.71 -6.94 2.78
N SER A 50 31.75 -6.18 3.87
CA SER A 50 32.82 -5.24 4.15
C SER A 50 34.22 -5.88 4.27
N ASN A 51 34.30 -7.22 4.40
CA ASN A 51 35.54 -7.96 4.43
C ASN A 51 35.99 -8.46 3.04
N ALA A 52 35.11 -8.38 2.02
CA ALA A 52 35.46 -8.74 0.65
C ALA A 52 36.39 -7.67 0.06
N ASN A 53 37.41 -8.12 -0.68
CA ASN A 53 38.32 -7.26 -1.44
C ASN A 53 38.36 -7.62 -2.93
N GLU A 54 37.52 -8.57 -3.35
CA GLU A 54 37.30 -8.95 -4.74
C GLU A 54 35.83 -9.33 -4.91
N ASP A 55 35.16 -8.61 -5.83
CA ASP A 55 33.77 -8.88 -6.17
C ASP A 55 33.66 -10.22 -6.89
N ASP A 56 32.75 -11.06 -6.45
CA ASP A 56 32.46 -12.39 -7.03
C ASP A 56 31.18 -12.41 -7.87
N GLY A 57 30.55 -11.26 -8.09
CA GLY A 57 29.31 -11.12 -8.84
C GLY A 57 28.06 -11.59 -8.05
N SER A 58 28.19 -11.81 -6.75
CA SER A 58 27.08 -12.29 -5.91
C SER A 58 26.19 -11.16 -5.37
N CYS A 59 26.45 -9.87 -5.74
CA CYS A 59 25.66 -8.76 -5.24
C CYS A 59 24.17 -8.95 -5.52
N SER A 60 23.36 -8.86 -4.47
CA SER A 60 21.91 -8.86 -4.55
C SER A 60 21.35 -7.52 -4.12
N TYR A 61 20.33 -7.06 -4.83
CA TYR A 61 19.68 -5.78 -4.57
C TYR A 61 18.23 -6.04 -4.23
N SER A 62 17.70 -5.30 -3.26
CA SER A 62 16.27 -5.31 -2.96
C SER A 62 15.50 -4.64 -4.10
N ASN A 63 14.43 -5.27 -4.54
CA ASN A 63 13.43 -4.65 -5.39
C ASN A 63 12.37 -3.90 -4.55
N GLN A 64 12.62 -3.76 -3.24
CA GLN A 64 11.70 -3.08 -2.34
C GLN A 64 11.66 -1.59 -2.64
N SER A 65 10.47 -1.07 -2.83
CA SER A 65 10.19 0.35 -3.02
C SER A 65 8.93 0.73 -2.25
N THR A 66 8.66 2.02 -2.14
CA THR A 66 7.34 2.47 -1.68
C THR A 66 6.32 2.12 -2.76
N LEU A 67 5.26 1.45 -2.37
CA LEU A 67 4.10 1.13 -3.21
C LEU A 67 2.93 1.93 -2.67
N GLU A 68 2.34 2.76 -3.50
CA GLU A 68 1.19 3.59 -3.14
C GLU A 68 -0.03 3.21 -3.97
N ILE A 69 -1.17 3.07 -3.31
CA ILE A 69 -2.48 2.89 -3.96
C ILE A 69 -3.29 4.13 -3.69
N ASP A 70 -3.67 4.82 -4.77
CA ASP A 70 -4.58 5.95 -4.76
C ASP A 70 -5.96 5.53 -5.21
N ILE A 71 -7.01 6.06 -4.55
CA ILE A 71 -8.37 5.92 -5.02
C ILE A 71 -8.91 7.29 -5.44
N ILE A 72 -9.22 7.41 -6.72
CA ILE A 72 -9.70 8.65 -7.33
C ILE A 72 -11.24 8.60 -7.39
N PRO A 73 -11.94 9.46 -6.63
CA PRO A 73 -13.39 9.54 -6.72
C PRO A 73 -13.80 10.23 -8.03
N LYS A 74 -14.77 9.65 -8.73
CA LYS A 74 -15.26 10.13 -10.02
C LYS A 74 -16.79 10.22 -10.04
N TYR A 75 -17.27 11.01 -11.00
CA TYR A 75 -18.66 11.02 -11.42
C TYR A 75 -18.71 10.93 -12.97
N GLY A 76 -18.77 9.73 -13.49
CA GLY A 76 -18.54 9.43 -14.90
C GLY A 76 -17.09 9.71 -15.29
N ASP A 77 -16.88 10.58 -16.28
CA ASP A 77 -15.54 10.92 -16.77
C ASP A 77 -14.85 12.04 -15.95
N GLU A 78 -15.57 12.68 -15.03
CA GLU A 78 -15.07 13.81 -14.25
C GLU A 78 -14.59 13.38 -12.87
N ILE A 79 -13.56 14.07 -12.32
CA ILE A 79 -13.17 13.91 -10.92
C ILE A 79 -14.31 14.42 -10.04
N LEU A 80 -14.69 13.65 -9.05
CA LEU A 80 -15.72 14.03 -8.10
C LEU A 80 -15.13 14.99 -7.04
N TYR A 81 -15.76 16.13 -6.88
CA TYR A 81 -15.52 17.04 -5.77
C TYR A 81 -16.77 17.10 -4.89
N LEU A 82 -16.59 16.93 -3.59
CA LEU A 82 -17.69 17.08 -2.63
C LEU A 82 -18.30 18.47 -2.74
N ASP A 83 -19.59 18.58 -2.46
CA ASP A 83 -20.41 19.78 -2.61
C ASP A 83 -20.57 20.34 -4.04
N SER A 84 -19.93 19.73 -5.04
CA SER A 84 -20.18 20.06 -6.45
C SER A 84 -21.50 19.45 -6.92
N VAL A 85 -22.11 20.07 -7.93
CA VAL A 85 -23.38 19.63 -8.50
C VAL A 85 -23.16 18.71 -9.69
N TYR A 86 -23.79 17.56 -9.66
CA TYR A 86 -23.80 16.59 -10.74
C TYR A 86 -25.24 16.31 -11.18
N THR A 87 -25.41 15.68 -12.36
CA THR A 87 -26.72 15.30 -12.87
C THR A 87 -26.85 13.79 -12.91
N THR A 88 -27.90 13.24 -12.28
CA THR A 88 -28.19 11.79 -12.32
C THR A 88 -28.76 11.38 -13.68
N ALA A 89 -28.88 10.07 -13.93
CA ALA A 89 -29.47 9.54 -15.14
C ALA A 89 -30.96 9.93 -15.30
N GLU A 90 -31.66 10.13 -14.18
CA GLU A 90 -33.06 10.56 -14.13
C GLU A 90 -33.22 12.07 -14.34
N GLY A 91 -32.09 12.83 -14.40
CA GLY A 91 -32.08 14.29 -14.58
C GLY A 91 -32.17 15.07 -13.28
N TYR A 92 -32.07 14.43 -12.11
CA TYR A 92 -32.00 15.13 -10.82
C TYR A 92 -30.63 15.79 -10.66
N LEU A 93 -30.57 16.88 -9.89
CA LEU A 93 -29.29 17.45 -9.48
C LEU A 93 -28.88 16.86 -8.13
N VAL A 94 -27.64 16.39 -8.03
CA VAL A 94 -27.12 15.72 -6.85
C VAL A 94 -25.83 16.38 -6.37
N LYS A 95 -25.62 16.42 -5.05
CA LYS A 95 -24.38 16.77 -4.38
C LYS A 95 -24.03 15.69 -3.38
N PHE A 96 -22.77 15.27 -3.37
CA PHE A 96 -22.21 14.41 -2.32
C PHE A 96 -21.54 15.31 -1.29
N THR A 97 -21.86 15.13 -0.01
CA THR A 97 -21.38 15.98 1.09
C THR A 97 -20.47 15.23 2.07
N ASP A 98 -20.53 13.89 2.06
CA ASP A 98 -19.63 13.01 2.83
C ASP A 98 -19.45 11.70 2.07
N PHE A 99 -18.20 11.27 1.94
CA PHE A 99 -17.87 10.00 1.26
C PHE A 99 -16.67 9.35 1.92
N LYS A 100 -16.90 8.15 2.47
CA LYS A 100 -15.88 7.32 3.13
C LYS A 100 -16.16 5.85 2.92
N PHE A 101 -15.14 5.03 2.91
CA PHE A 101 -15.31 3.57 2.96
C PHE A 101 -14.07 2.85 3.46
N TYR A 102 -14.30 1.63 3.96
CA TYR A 102 -13.23 0.71 4.35
C TYR A 102 -12.88 -0.26 3.24
N ILE A 103 -11.60 -0.57 3.14
CA ILE A 103 -11.09 -1.80 2.53
C ILE A 103 -10.30 -2.55 3.60
N THR A 104 -10.59 -3.85 3.77
CA THR A 104 -9.82 -4.74 4.65
C THR A 104 -9.24 -5.92 3.89
N LYS A 105 -8.20 -6.55 4.46
CA LYS A 105 -7.52 -7.72 3.88
C LYS A 105 -7.00 -7.47 2.45
N LEU A 106 -6.52 -6.26 2.19
CA LEU A 106 -5.97 -5.93 0.88
C LEU A 106 -4.62 -6.60 0.67
N GLY A 107 -4.50 -7.37 -0.40
CA GLY A 107 -3.28 -8.11 -0.74
C GLY A 107 -3.52 -9.09 -1.87
N ASN A 108 -2.63 -10.07 -2.04
CA ASN A 108 -2.77 -11.12 -3.06
C ASN A 108 -2.84 -12.54 -2.48
N GLY A 109 -3.25 -12.67 -1.22
CA GLY A 109 -3.34 -13.95 -0.51
C GLY A 109 -2.01 -14.40 0.13
N SER A 110 -0.88 -14.12 -0.49
CA SER A 110 0.47 -14.44 0.03
C SER A 110 1.14 -13.23 0.67
N ASN A 111 0.90 -12.05 0.12
CA ASN A 111 1.47 -10.78 0.59
C ASN A 111 0.35 -9.83 0.98
N VAL A 112 0.43 -9.31 2.20
CA VAL A 112 -0.51 -8.30 2.71
C VAL A 112 -0.02 -6.93 2.26
N PHE A 113 -0.89 -6.15 1.61
CA PHE A 113 -0.65 -4.75 1.32
C PHE A 113 -1.11 -3.89 2.50
N SER A 114 -2.35 -4.12 2.96
CA SER A 114 -2.92 -3.47 4.14
C SER A 114 -3.97 -4.36 4.80
N GLU A 115 -3.90 -4.49 6.13
CA GLU A 115 -4.94 -5.21 6.89
C GLU A 115 -6.25 -4.45 6.93
N ALA A 116 -6.19 -3.12 7.04
CA ALA A 116 -7.35 -2.24 7.00
C ALA A 116 -6.95 -0.84 6.51
N ALA A 117 -7.80 -0.25 5.70
CA ALA A 117 -7.68 1.13 5.24
C ALA A 117 -9.04 1.81 5.30
N LEU A 118 -9.06 3.07 5.74
CA LEU A 118 -10.22 3.95 5.66
C LEU A 118 -9.90 5.05 4.64
N PHE A 119 -10.63 5.07 3.54
CA PHE A 119 -10.60 6.13 2.55
C PHE A 119 -11.63 7.18 2.94
N ASP A 120 -11.17 8.42 3.13
CA ASP A 120 -12.00 9.56 3.57
C ASP A 120 -11.81 10.74 2.61
N PHE A 121 -12.73 10.93 1.69
CA PHE A 121 -12.65 11.97 0.66
C PHE A 121 -13.01 13.39 1.15
N ASN A 122 -13.38 13.52 2.43
CA ASN A 122 -13.47 14.85 3.07
C ASN A 122 -12.07 15.38 3.43
N THR A 123 -11.08 14.49 3.47
CA THR A 123 -9.69 14.81 3.80
C THR A 123 -8.81 14.31 2.66
N PRO A 124 -8.31 15.21 1.78
CA PRO A 124 -7.57 14.80 0.57
C PRO A 124 -6.38 13.85 0.82
N GLN A 125 -5.76 13.93 2.01
CA GLN A 125 -4.63 13.07 2.39
C GLN A 125 -5.04 11.61 2.68
N ASN A 126 -6.32 11.33 2.81
CA ASN A 126 -6.86 10.00 3.14
C ASN A 126 -7.47 9.29 1.92
N SER A 127 -7.05 9.69 0.71
CA SER A 127 -7.40 9.01 -0.55
C SER A 127 -6.38 7.96 -0.97
N SER A 128 -5.24 7.87 -0.30
CA SER A 128 -4.17 6.90 -0.61
C SER A 128 -3.71 6.10 0.60
N ILE A 129 -3.11 4.95 0.31
CA ILE A 129 -2.41 4.10 1.27
C ILE A 129 -1.10 3.63 0.68
N ASN A 130 -0.10 3.37 1.51
CA ASN A 130 1.20 2.89 1.05
C ASN A 130 1.74 1.74 1.90
N THR A 131 2.67 1.00 1.31
CA THR A 131 3.47 -0.03 1.97
C THR A 131 4.86 -0.06 1.34
N THR A 132 5.77 -0.83 1.91
CA THR A 132 7.07 -1.12 1.30
C THR A 132 7.04 -2.55 0.75
N GLY A 133 7.40 -2.73 -0.52
CA GLY A 133 7.35 -4.04 -1.15
C GLY A 133 7.94 -4.07 -2.55
N ASP A 134 7.91 -5.26 -3.15
CA ASP A 134 8.22 -5.46 -4.56
C ASP A 134 6.91 -5.47 -5.37
N VAL A 135 6.82 -4.65 -6.41
CA VAL A 135 5.65 -4.57 -7.31
C VAL A 135 5.25 -5.92 -7.88
N LEU A 136 6.23 -6.83 -8.09
CA LEU A 136 5.97 -8.17 -8.61
C LEU A 136 5.13 -9.03 -7.66
N ASN A 137 5.10 -8.69 -6.38
CA ASN A 137 4.24 -9.33 -5.40
C ASN A 137 2.79 -8.88 -5.47
N PHE A 138 2.49 -7.79 -6.21
CA PHE A 138 1.16 -7.16 -6.24
C PHE A 138 0.66 -6.91 -7.68
N THR A 139 0.96 -7.85 -8.60
CA THR A 139 0.37 -7.85 -9.96
C THR A 139 -1.11 -8.24 -9.96
N SER A 140 -1.60 -8.75 -8.84
CA SER A 140 -3.02 -8.90 -8.53
C SER A 140 -3.27 -8.41 -7.11
N LEU A 141 -4.48 -7.91 -6.85
CA LEU A 141 -4.93 -7.50 -5.54
C LEU A 141 -6.36 -8.01 -5.30
N SER A 142 -6.57 -8.56 -4.13
CA SER A 142 -7.89 -8.92 -3.61
C SER A 142 -8.11 -8.23 -2.28
N GLY A 143 -9.37 -8.04 -1.91
CA GLY A 143 -9.72 -7.41 -0.65
C GLY A 143 -11.22 -7.49 -0.38
N ILE A 144 -11.63 -6.84 0.70
CA ILE A 144 -13.00 -6.74 1.13
C ILE A 144 -13.39 -5.27 1.18
N ILE A 145 -14.37 -4.83 0.39
CA ILE A 145 -15.04 -3.56 0.63
C ILE A 145 -15.87 -3.75 1.90
N GLY A 146 -15.50 -2.99 2.92
CA GLY A 146 -16.02 -3.11 4.28
C GLY A 146 -15.00 -3.66 5.27
N VAL A 147 -15.49 -4.07 6.43
CA VAL A 147 -14.69 -4.67 7.49
C VAL A 147 -14.97 -6.16 7.55
N ASP A 148 -13.90 -6.97 7.56
CA ASP A 148 -14.05 -8.43 7.67
C ASP A 148 -14.73 -8.82 8.99
N SER A 149 -15.44 -9.95 8.99
CA SER A 149 -16.33 -10.32 10.09
C SER A 149 -15.64 -10.44 11.45
N LEU A 150 -14.37 -10.86 11.47
CA LEU A 150 -13.63 -10.98 12.72
C LEU A 150 -13.39 -9.59 13.34
N ASN A 151 -12.93 -8.65 12.53
CA ASN A 151 -12.65 -7.29 12.96
C ASN A 151 -13.94 -6.48 13.19
N ASN A 152 -15.01 -6.74 12.41
CA ASN A 152 -16.28 -6.03 12.55
C ASN A 152 -16.95 -6.26 13.91
N HIS A 153 -16.71 -7.42 14.53
CA HIS A 153 -17.27 -7.79 15.83
C HIS A 153 -16.27 -7.70 16.99
N ASN A 154 -15.07 -7.20 16.74
CA ASN A 154 -14.08 -6.99 17.78
C ASN A 154 -14.34 -5.65 18.50
N ASP A 155 -13.79 -5.52 19.73
CA ASP A 155 -13.82 -4.25 20.46
C ASP A 155 -12.96 -3.21 19.70
N PRO A 156 -13.54 -2.10 19.21
CA PRO A 156 -12.77 -1.10 18.45
C PRO A 156 -11.69 -0.39 19.27
N SER A 157 -11.76 -0.46 20.61
CA SER A 157 -10.70 0.09 21.49
C SER A 157 -9.49 -0.86 21.64
N ALA A 158 -9.62 -2.11 21.19
CA ALA A 158 -8.55 -3.10 21.25
C ALA A 158 -7.58 -3.05 20.06
N PHE A 159 -7.91 -2.30 19.02
CA PHE A 159 -6.99 -2.08 17.89
C PHE A 159 -5.88 -1.10 18.27
N ASP A 160 -4.73 -1.22 17.62
CA ASP A 160 -3.61 -0.30 17.77
C ASP A 160 -4.04 1.15 17.49
N ASN A 161 -3.40 2.10 18.16
CA ASN A 161 -3.80 3.52 18.09
C ASN A 161 -3.70 4.15 16.70
N ASP A 162 -2.89 3.60 15.81
CA ASP A 162 -2.71 4.01 14.42
C ASP A 162 -3.62 3.24 13.45
N SER A 163 -4.29 2.19 13.92
CA SER A 163 -5.23 1.43 13.10
C SER A 163 -6.45 2.27 12.72
N PRO A 164 -6.89 2.25 11.44
CA PRO A 164 -8.13 2.90 11.04
C PRO A 164 -9.38 2.28 11.67
N LEU A 165 -9.26 1.07 12.24
CA LEU A 165 -10.32 0.40 12.98
C LEU A 165 -10.37 0.79 14.48
N ASN A 166 -9.33 1.48 15.01
CA ASN A 166 -9.41 1.99 16.37
C ASN A 166 -10.52 3.04 16.47
N ILE A 167 -11.30 2.99 17.56
CA ILE A 167 -12.45 3.89 17.77
C ILE A 167 -12.08 5.38 17.65
N SER A 168 -10.85 5.75 18.01
CA SER A 168 -10.36 7.12 17.90
C SER A 168 -10.17 7.58 16.44
N ASN A 169 -9.91 6.65 15.52
CA ASN A 169 -9.69 6.91 14.10
C ASN A 169 -10.93 6.63 13.26
N ALA A 170 -11.74 5.64 13.67
CA ALA A 170 -12.98 5.27 13.00
C ALA A 170 -14.02 6.43 12.99
N GLY A 171 -14.02 7.27 14.02
CA GLY A 171 -14.93 8.39 14.14
C GLY A 171 -16.40 7.93 14.02
N LEU A 172 -17.16 8.56 13.12
CA LEU A 172 -18.56 8.21 12.86
C LEU A 172 -18.76 6.96 12.01
N MET A 173 -17.66 6.29 11.59
CA MET A 173 -17.73 5.04 10.82
C MET A 173 -17.94 3.79 11.68
N HIS A 174 -18.38 3.96 12.93
CA HIS A 174 -18.74 2.84 13.82
C HIS A 174 -20.05 3.13 14.56
N TRP A 175 -21.02 2.20 14.46
CA TRP A 175 -22.34 2.37 15.08
C TRP A 175 -22.39 2.04 16.60
N GLY A 176 -21.27 1.58 17.15
CA GLY A 176 -21.21 1.04 18.51
C GLY A 176 -21.18 -0.49 18.53
N TRP A 177 -21.79 -1.12 19.54
CA TRP A 177 -21.61 -2.54 19.85
C TRP A 177 -22.02 -3.53 18.74
N ASN A 178 -23.12 -3.25 18.10
CA ASN A 178 -23.73 -4.10 17.07
C ASN A 178 -24.62 -3.18 16.23
N PRO A 179 -24.39 -3.04 14.93
CA PRO A 179 -23.78 -4.01 14.02
C PRO A 179 -22.28 -3.78 13.69
N GLY A 180 -21.53 -2.93 14.42
CA GLY A 180 -20.11 -2.69 14.20
C GLY A 180 -19.84 -1.48 13.29
N TYR A 181 -18.98 -1.66 12.30
CA TYR A 181 -18.56 -0.58 11.42
C TYR A 181 -19.55 -0.27 10.30
N ILE A 182 -19.58 1.02 9.90
CA ILE A 182 -20.13 1.45 8.62
C ILE A 182 -19.06 1.14 7.55
N PHE A 183 -19.38 0.28 6.61
CA PHE A 183 -18.44 -0.16 5.57
C PHE A 183 -18.27 0.88 4.47
N VAL A 184 -19.39 1.49 4.07
CA VAL A 184 -19.47 2.57 3.10
C VAL A 184 -20.43 3.61 3.65
N ASN A 185 -19.98 4.86 3.71
CA ASN A 185 -20.75 6.03 4.06
C ASN A 185 -20.80 6.97 2.87
N ILE A 186 -21.98 7.19 2.31
CA ILE A 186 -22.24 8.18 1.26
C ILE A 186 -23.42 9.00 1.67
N ILE A 187 -23.19 10.31 1.88
CA ILE A 187 -24.21 11.28 2.25
C ILE A 187 -24.25 12.37 1.20
N GLY A 188 -25.44 12.86 0.91
CA GLY A 188 -25.60 13.96 -0.01
C GLY A 188 -26.98 14.57 -0.02
N LYS A 189 -27.20 15.40 -1.02
CA LYS A 189 -28.46 16.12 -1.24
C LYS A 189 -28.87 15.98 -2.68
N VAL A 190 -30.17 15.90 -2.92
CA VAL A 190 -30.74 15.82 -4.27
C VAL A 190 -31.81 16.89 -4.45
N ASP A 191 -31.81 17.53 -5.64
CA ASP A 191 -32.89 18.37 -6.14
C ASP A 191 -33.66 17.57 -7.20
N THR A 192 -34.79 17.01 -6.79
CA THR A 192 -35.62 16.14 -7.65
C THR A 192 -36.45 16.93 -8.66
N LEU A 193 -36.47 18.27 -8.55
CA LEU A 193 -37.12 19.16 -9.49
C LEU A 193 -36.13 19.68 -10.56
N ALA A 194 -34.83 19.48 -10.34
CA ALA A 194 -33.74 19.93 -11.21
C ALA A 194 -33.75 21.45 -11.51
N ILE A 195 -34.20 22.26 -10.56
CA ILE A 195 -34.24 23.73 -10.69
C ILE A 195 -32.94 24.39 -10.20
N GLY A 196 -32.02 23.62 -9.58
CA GLY A 196 -30.67 24.04 -9.23
C GLY A 196 -30.53 24.91 -7.98
N ASN A 197 -31.61 25.28 -7.36
CA ASN A 197 -31.59 26.23 -6.23
C ASN A 197 -32.09 25.64 -4.91
N THR A 198 -32.69 24.44 -4.93
CA THR A 198 -33.31 23.83 -3.75
C THR A 198 -33.03 22.33 -3.77
N PHE A 199 -32.06 21.90 -2.98
CA PHE A 199 -31.84 20.48 -2.71
C PHE A 199 -32.86 20.05 -1.66
N ASP A 200 -34.00 19.54 -2.11
CA ASP A 200 -35.21 19.27 -1.32
C ASP A 200 -35.14 17.99 -0.48
N HIS A 201 -34.27 17.07 -0.85
CA HIS A 201 -34.04 15.83 -0.11
C HIS A 201 -32.58 15.64 0.28
N ASN A 202 -32.35 15.07 1.48
CA ASN A 202 -31.06 14.48 1.82
C ASN A 202 -31.12 12.97 1.54
N PHE A 203 -30.02 12.39 1.09
CA PHE A 203 -29.86 10.95 1.09
C PHE A 203 -28.70 10.54 2.00
N ILE A 204 -28.87 9.41 2.67
CA ILE A 204 -27.91 8.85 3.63
C ILE A 204 -27.82 7.34 3.38
N PHE A 205 -26.67 6.90 2.91
CA PHE A 205 -26.38 5.50 2.66
C PHE A 205 -25.25 5.05 3.57
N HIS A 206 -25.63 4.40 4.67
CA HIS A 206 -24.70 3.71 5.55
C HIS A 206 -24.82 2.20 5.30
N ILE A 207 -23.89 1.69 4.51
CA ILE A 207 -23.79 0.26 4.21
C ILE A 207 -22.88 -0.37 5.26
N GLY A 208 -23.34 -1.40 5.95
CA GLY A 208 -22.58 -2.11 6.96
C GLY A 208 -23.16 -3.48 7.23
N THR A 209 -22.75 -4.15 8.29
CA THR A 209 -23.04 -5.54 8.61
C THR A 209 -22.41 -6.57 7.68
N ASP A 210 -22.09 -7.74 8.18
CA ASP A 210 -21.35 -8.78 7.46
C ASP A 210 -22.01 -9.23 6.15
N GLN A 211 -23.33 -9.08 6.03
CA GLN A 211 -24.10 -9.44 4.84
C GLN A 211 -23.71 -8.57 3.64
N PHE A 212 -23.38 -7.31 3.88
CA PHE A 212 -23.17 -6.32 2.81
C PHE A 212 -21.73 -6.04 2.47
N LYS A 213 -20.77 -6.73 3.10
CA LYS A 213 -19.37 -6.69 2.62
C LYS A 213 -19.26 -7.32 1.24
N ARG A 214 -18.32 -6.84 0.42
CA ARG A 214 -18.07 -7.36 -0.92
C ARG A 214 -16.60 -7.71 -1.10
N ASN A 215 -16.34 -8.94 -1.53
CA ASN A 215 -15.00 -9.31 -1.95
C ASN A 215 -14.75 -8.82 -3.37
N PHE A 216 -13.53 -8.38 -3.64
CA PHE A 216 -13.07 -8.05 -4.98
C PHE A 216 -11.73 -8.72 -5.26
N GLU A 217 -11.44 -8.89 -6.54
CA GLU A 217 -10.13 -9.31 -7.04
C GLU A 217 -9.87 -8.63 -8.38
N PHE A 218 -8.71 -8.01 -8.50
CA PHE A 218 -8.21 -7.42 -9.74
C PHE A 218 -6.89 -8.09 -10.12
N THR A 219 -6.75 -8.44 -11.39
CA THR A 219 -5.57 -9.09 -11.96
C THR A 219 -4.94 -8.20 -13.02
N ASP A 220 -3.72 -8.55 -13.43
CA ASP A 220 -2.99 -7.85 -14.49
C ASP A 220 -2.78 -6.36 -14.19
N LEU A 221 -2.59 -6.05 -12.90
CA LEU A 221 -2.36 -4.68 -12.43
C LEU A 221 -1.01 -4.16 -12.91
N ILE A 222 -1.00 -2.93 -13.40
CA ILE A 222 0.19 -2.26 -13.90
C ILE A 222 0.55 -1.09 -12.99
N TRP A 223 1.65 -1.22 -12.28
CA TRP A 223 2.20 -0.17 -11.43
C TRP A 223 2.98 0.85 -12.27
N SER A 224 2.72 2.11 -12.06
CA SER A 224 3.43 3.23 -12.68
C SER A 224 4.59 3.68 -11.79
N PRO A 225 5.78 4.01 -12.35
CA PRO A 225 6.84 4.63 -11.56
C PRO A 225 6.41 5.99 -11.00
N SER A 226 6.75 6.26 -9.73
CA SER A 226 6.55 7.55 -9.05
C SER A 226 7.87 8.07 -8.47
N GLU A 227 7.89 9.30 -7.94
CA GLU A 227 9.09 9.89 -7.35
C GLU A 227 9.62 9.09 -6.13
N GLN A 228 8.74 8.39 -5.42
CA GLN A 228 9.08 7.67 -4.19
C GLN A 228 9.09 6.14 -4.37
N GLY A 229 8.72 5.64 -5.55
CA GLY A 229 8.64 4.22 -5.83
C GLY A 229 7.68 3.90 -6.97
N HIS A 230 6.53 3.30 -6.66
CA HIS A 230 5.51 2.95 -7.64
C HIS A 230 4.11 3.30 -7.12
N GLU A 231 3.23 3.69 -8.03
CA GLU A 231 1.83 4.01 -7.76
C GLU A 231 0.89 3.14 -8.59
N LEU A 232 -0.26 2.83 -7.99
CA LEU A 232 -1.38 2.18 -8.64
C LEU A 232 -2.64 2.99 -8.36
N GLN A 233 -3.36 3.37 -9.41
CA GLN A 233 -4.58 4.16 -9.27
C GLN A 233 -5.81 3.29 -9.47
N PHE A 234 -6.76 3.40 -8.54
CA PHE A 234 -8.12 2.91 -8.68
C PHE A 234 -9.07 4.08 -8.84
N GLU A 235 -10.16 3.85 -9.53
CA GLU A 235 -11.26 4.81 -9.64
C GLU A 235 -12.48 4.27 -8.89
N ILE A 236 -13.22 5.18 -8.22
CA ILE A 236 -14.54 4.88 -7.66
C ILE A 236 -15.57 5.83 -8.25
N ASP A 237 -16.42 5.33 -9.16
CA ASP A 237 -17.36 6.15 -9.91
C ASP A 237 -18.75 6.19 -9.27
N LEU A 238 -19.10 7.31 -8.62
CA LEU A 238 -20.38 7.49 -7.96
C LEU A 238 -21.55 7.65 -8.94
N LYS A 239 -21.32 7.89 -10.24
CA LYS A 239 -22.38 7.80 -11.26
C LYS A 239 -22.77 6.35 -11.51
N THR A 240 -21.80 5.44 -11.61
CA THR A 240 -22.02 3.98 -11.67
C THR A 240 -22.65 3.48 -10.38
N PHE A 241 -22.24 3.99 -9.21
CA PHE A 241 -22.87 3.67 -7.93
C PHE A 241 -24.36 4.00 -7.94
N LEU A 242 -24.76 5.17 -8.45
CA LEU A 242 -26.17 5.55 -8.53
C LEU A 242 -26.94 4.80 -9.62
N ASN A 243 -26.27 4.39 -10.71
CA ASN A 243 -26.93 3.68 -11.81
C ASN A 243 -26.01 2.69 -12.48
N ASN A 244 -26.00 1.44 -12.00
CA ASN A 244 -25.23 0.36 -12.57
C ASN A 244 -26.07 -0.52 -13.50
N ASN A 245 -25.93 -0.32 -14.83
CA ASN A 245 -26.51 -1.19 -15.84
C ASN A 245 -28.01 -1.55 -15.61
N GLY A 246 -28.80 -0.55 -15.23
CA GLY A 246 -30.23 -0.71 -14.96
C GLY A 246 -30.58 -0.97 -13.50
N SER A 247 -29.59 -1.10 -12.60
CA SER A 247 -29.77 -1.06 -11.15
C SER A 247 -29.68 0.39 -10.66
N ALA A 248 -30.62 1.22 -11.10
CA ALA A 248 -30.68 2.64 -10.73
C ALA A 248 -31.22 2.82 -9.31
N ILE A 249 -30.64 3.78 -8.59
CA ILE A 249 -31.12 4.24 -7.28
C ILE A 249 -32.03 5.44 -7.51
N ASP A 250 -33.30 5.28 -7.22
CA ASP A 250 -34.25 6.41 -7.27
C ASP A 250 -34.13 7.26 -6.03
N LEU A 251 -33.25 8.28 -6.08
CA LEU A 251 -32.98 9.17 -4.93
C LEU A 251 -34.21 9.89 -4.39
N LYS A 252 -35.32 9.89 -5.09
CA LYS A 252 -36.60 10.45 -4.63
C LYS A 252 -37.29 9.51 -3.64
N ASN A 253 -37.17 8.20 -3.84
CA ASN A 253 -37.84 7.17 -3.05
C ASN A 253 -36.87 6.27 -2.28
N GLU A 254 -35.64 6.11 -2.76
CA GLU A 254 -34.56 5.29 -2.20
C GLU A 254 -33.44 6.19 -1.69
N PHE A 255 -33.67 6.91 -0.61
CA PHE A 255 -32.77 7.97 -0.12
C PHE A 255 -32.15 7.66 1.24
N PHE A 256 -32.48 6.52 1.86
CA PHE A 256 -32.02 6.24 3.21
C PHE A 256 -31.82 4.76 3.45
N THR A 257 -30.66 4.39 4.02
CA THR A 257 -30.41 3.09 4.65
C THR A 257 -29.38 3.20 5.76
N HIS A 258 -29.59 2.44 6.82
CA HIS A 258 -28.62 2.11 7.85
C HIS A 258 -28.43 0.60 7.95
N SER A 259 -28.62 -0.13 6.85
CA SER A 259 -28.50 -1.61 6.79
C SER A 259 -29.47 -2.34 7.76
N GLY A 260 -30.57 -1.69 8.07
CA GLY A 260 -31.61 -2.24 8.95
C GLY A 260 -32.48 -3.28 8.25
N SER A 261 -33.28 -4.00 9.02
CA SER A 261 -34.18 -5.05 8.48
C SER A 261 -35.24 -4.52 7.52
N SER A 262 -35.58 -3.24 7.58
CA SER A 262 -36.57 -2.59 6.71
C SER A 262 -36.03 -2.17 5.33
N ASP A 263 -34.71 -2.12 5.17
CA ASP A 263 -34.05 -1.54 4.00
C ASP A 263 -32.98 -2.48 3.38
N LEU A 264 -33.08 -3.79 3.66
CA LEU A 264 -32.14 -4.80 3.18
C LEU A 264 -32.02 -4.84 1.66
N GLU A 265 -33.14 -4.72 0.93
CA GLU A 265 -33.15 -4.75 -0.53
C GLU A 265 -32.37 -3.55 -1.11
N LEU A 266 -32.61 -2.35 -0.60
CA LEU A 266 -31.88 -1.16 -0.99
C LEU A 266 -30.41 -1.28 -0.63
N THR A 267 -30.09 -1.75 0.58
CA THR A 267 -28.70 -1.91 1.02
C THR A 267 -27.94 -2.91 0.15
N GLU A 268 -28.57 -4.04 -0.20
CA GLU A 268 -28.01 -5.05 -1.11
C GLU A 268 -27.69 -4.45 -2.49
N LYS A 269 -28.65 -3.68 -3.03
CA LYS A 269 -28.52 -2.98 -4.31
C LYS A 269 -27.36 -1.99 -4.26
N LEU A 270 -27.27 -1.16 -3.21
CA LEU A 270 -26.19 -0.20 -3.01
C LEU A 270 -24.83 -0.88 -2.87
N ALA A 271 -24.73 -1.95 -2.09
CA ALA A 271 -23.47 -2.69 -1.91
C ALA A 271 -22.97 -3.29 -3.22
N ASN A 272 -23.86 -3.86 -4.04
CA ASN A 272 -23.52 -4.41 -5.35
C ASN A 272 -23.10 -3.30 -6.33
N ASN A 273 -23.84 -2.20 -6.36
CA ASN A 273 -23.47 -1.06 -7.22
C ASN A 273 -22.12 -0.45 -6.82
N PHE A 274 -21.84 -0.36 -5.50
CA PHE A 274 -20.56 0.15 -5.02
C PHE A 274 -19.39 -0.74 -5.44
N MET A 275 -19.55 -2.06 -5.32
CA MET A 275 -18.53 -3.00 -5.82
C MET A 275 -18.24 -2.80 -7.31
N ASN A 276 -19.28 -2.60 -8.13
CA ASN A 276 -19.13 -2.40 -9.57
C ASN A 276 -18.60 -1.00 -9.95
N ALA A 277 -18.67 -0.04 -9.02
CA ALA A 277 -18.14 1.31 -9.20
C ALA A 277 -16.63 1.40 -8.98
N LEU A 278 -16.02 0.43 -8.24
CA LEU A 278 -14.58 0.37 -8.01
C LEU A 278 -13.89 -0.33 -9.18
N LYS A 279 -12.86 0.30 -9.76
CA LYS A 279 -12.10 -0.19 -10.91
C LYS A 279 -10.62 0.14 -10.78
N PRO A 280 -9.72 -0.74 -11.29
CA PRO A 280 -8.31 -0.44 -11.43
C PRO A 280 -8.03 0.51 -12.58
#